data_fa8ab7eb02068d7b12602c1bbb3c8c0e
#
_entry.id   fa8ab7eb02068d7b12602c1bbb3c8c0e
#
_cell.length_a   1.000
_cell.length_b   1.000
_cell.length_c   1.000
_cell.angle_alpha   90.00
_cell.angle_beta   90.00
_cell.angle_gamma   90.00
#
_symmetry.space_group_name_H-M   'P 1'
#
loop_
_entity.id
_entity.type
_entity.pdbx_description
1 polymer ?
#
loop_
_entity_poly.entity_id
_entity_poly.type
_entity_poly.pdbx_seq_one_letter_code
_entity_poly.pdbx_strand_id
1 'polypeptide(L)'
;MATVASKTISAEEFFDWVQRPENRDRRFELEEGEIVEMSLPGERHCAVCANVTRILGNYTFAQKKGYVCSNDMGLILKRDPDIVRGPDVTLYTQARRYDELQVKFAETLPALIVEVLSPNDRISKIMKRTALYLKKGVPMVWLVDPETRDVTVCRPGKESLFLEENEDLTGMDVLPDFRCRVADLFNLPGE
;
A
#
# COMPACT_ATOMS: atom_id res chain seq x y z
N MET A 1 -32.01 -16.33 18.07
CA MET A 1 -31.51 -14.95 18.20
C MET A 1 -31.39 -14.38 16.79
N ALA A 2 -32.13 -13.36 16.44
CA ALA A 2 -32.02 -12.72 15.13
C ALA A 2 -30.71 -11.95 15.09
N THR A 3 -29.81 -12.36 14.21
CA THR A 3 -28.57 -11.59 13.89
C THR A 3 -29.04 -10.32 13.20
N VAL A 4 -28.88 -9.17 13.87
CA VAL A 4 -29.04 -7.88 13.20
C VAL A 4 -27.91 -7.82 12.18
N ALA A 5 -28.24 -7.98 10.90
CA ALA A 5 -27.27 -7.76 9.83
C ALA A 5 -26.79 -6.31 9.94
N SER A 6 -25.52 -6.09 10.24
CA SER A 6 -24.91 -4.77 10.15
C SER A 6 -25.09 -4.31 8.69
N LYS A 7 -25.62 -3.10 8.51
CA LYS A 7 -25.83 -2.55 7.16
C LYS A 7 -24.46 -2.33 6.54
N THR A 8 -24.07 -3.22 5.63
CA THR A 8 -22.84 -3.04 4.83
C THR A 8 -23.04 -1.87 3.87
N ILE A 9 -21.97 -1.09 3.62
CA ILE A 9 -21.97 0.02 2.69
C ILE A 9 -21.08 -0.28 1.49
N SER A 10 -21.38 0.34 0.34
CA SER A 10 -20.55 0.27 -0.85
C SER A 10 -19.32 1.17 -0.75
N ALA A 11 -18.34 0.98 -1.64
CA ALA A 11 -17.16 1.83 -1.72
C ALA A 11 -17.52 3.27 -2.09
N GLU A 12 -18.57 3.48 -2.89
CA GLU A 12 -19.09 4.81 -3.23
C GLU A 12 -19.72 5.50 -2.02
N GLU A 13 -20.56 4.79 -1.26
CA GLU A 13 -21.13 5.30 -0.02
C GLU A 13 -20.04 5.59 1.01
N PHE A 14 -19.00 4.73 1.06
CA PHE A 14 -17.85 4.92 1.92
C PHE A 14 -17.02 6.15 1.52
N PHE A 15 -16.78 6.36 0.21
CA PHE A 15 -16.12 7.57 -0.28
C PHE A 15 -16.85 8.83 0.16
N ASP A 16 -18.16 8.88 -0.05
CA ASP A 16 -18.98 10.03 0.35
C ASP A 16 -19.03 10.21 1.88
N TRP A 17 -18.97 9.11 2.63
CA TRP A 17 -18.97 9.12 4.09
C TRP A 17 -17.66 9.69 4.66
N VAL A 18 -16.48 9.32 4.11
CA VAL A 18 -15.18 9.84 4.59
C VAL A 18 -14.99 11.32 4.28
N GLN A 19 -15.67 11.86 3.28
CA GLN A 19 -15.62 13.30 2.92
C GLN A 19 -16.43 14.20 3.87
N ARG A 20 -17.25 13.64 4.75
CA ARG A 20 -18.06 14.43 5.68
C ARG A 20 -17.16 15.18 6.68
N PRO A 21 -17.54 16.40 7.10
CA PRO A 21 -16.72 17.22 8.00
C PRO A 21 -16.24 16.47 9.27
N GLU A 22 -17.12 15.63 9.85
CA GLU A 22 -16.83 14.87 11.05
C GLU A 22 -15.84 13.71 10.86
N ASN A 23 -15.58 13.28 9.62
CA ASN A 23 -14.76 12.11 9.28
C ASN A 23 -13.46 12.44 8.52
N ARG A 24 -13.44 13.55 7.77
CA ARG A 24 -12.36 13.88 6.81
C ARG A 24 -10.96 14.00 7.43
N ASP A 25 -10.87 14.27 8.73
CA ASP A 25 -9.60 14.41 9.45
C ASP A 25 -9.17 13.11 10.15
N ARG A 26 -9.86 12.00 9.84
CA ARG A 26 -9.61 10.67 10.40
C ARG A 26 -9.31 9.68 9.26
N ARG A 27 -8.68 8.57 9.59
CA ARG A 27 -8.32 7.53 8.63
C ARG A 27 -9.23 6.32 8.77
N PHE A 28 -9.75 5.84 7.66
CA PHE A 28 -10.67 4.71 7.63
C PHE A 28 -10.39 3.78 6.45
N GLU A 29 -10.67 2.50 6.63
CA GLU A 29 -10.76 1.49 5.58
C GLU A 29 -12.16 0.89 5.56
N LEU A 30 -12.50 0.19 4.48
CA LEU A 30 -13.72 -0.60 4.38
C LEU A 30 -13.35 -2.09 4.34
N GLU A 31 -13.84 -2.88 5.30
CA GLU A 31 -13.62 -4.32 5.38
C GLU A 31 -14.95 -5.05 5.29
N GLU A 32 -15.18 -5.75 4.17
CA GLU A 32 -16.45 -6.47 3.89
C GLU A 32 -17.70 -5.59 4.10
N GLY A 33 -17.61 -4.31 3.66
CA GLY A 33 -18.70 -3.34 3.81
C GLY A 33 -18.81 -2.68 5.19
N GLU A 34 -17.93 -3.00 6.13
CA GLU A 34 -17.85 -2.40 7.46
C GLU A 34 -16.72 -1.36 7.54
N ILE A 35 -17.01 -0.18 8.13
CA ILE A 35 -16.02 0.88 8.32
C ILE A 35 -15.10 0.53 9.47
N VAL A 36 -13.80 0.56 9.24
CA VAL A 36 -12.75 0.33 10.23
C VAL A 36 -11.91 1.59 10.36
N GLU A 37 -11.82 2.13 11.58
CA GLU A 37 -10.93 3.26 11.84
C GLU A 37 -9.49 2.81 12.00
N MET A 38 -8.56 3.57 11.40
CA MET A 38 -7.14 3.31 11.41
C MET A 38 -6.42 4.28 12.35
N SER A 39 -5.37 3.80 13.03
CA SER A 39 -4.52 4.66 13.86
C SER A 39 -3.64 5.58 13.02
N LEU A 40 -3.21 6.70 13.61
CA LEU A 40 -2.18 7.53 13.00
C LEU A 40 -0.81 6.83 13.06
N PRO A 41 -0.01 6.89 11.98
CA PRO A 41 1.33 6.33 11.96
C PRO A 41 2.31 7.17 12.78
N GLY A 42 3.37 6.54 13.27
CA GLY A 42 4.48 7.22 13.95
C GLY A 42 5.46 7.87 12.96
N GLU A 43 6.33 8.75 13.47
CA GLU A 43 7.31 9.50 12.68
C GLU A 43 8.22 8.60 11.83
N ARG A 44 8.76 7.52 12.41
CA ARG A 44 9.63 6.56 11.70
C ARG A 44 8.93 5.91 10.51
N HIS A 45 7.70 5.46 10.68
CA HIS A 45 6.89 4.93 9.59
C HIS A 45 6.73 5.96 8.46
N CYS A 46 6.37 7.20 8.80
CA CYS A 46 6.20 8.26 7.80
C CYS A 46 7.51 8.59 7.05
N ALA A 47 8.65 8.59 7.75
CA ALA A 47 9.96 8.82 7.13
C ALA A 47 10.31 7.71 6.12
N VAL A 48 10.04 6.45 6.47
CA VAL A 48 10.24 5.32 5.55
C VAL A 48 9.29 5.41 4.36
N CYS A 49 8.00 5.72 4.55
CA CYS A 49 7.06 5.94 3.45
C CYS A 49 7.54 7.05 2.49
N ALA A 50 8.10 8.14 3.02
CA ALA A 50 8.67 9.23 2.22
C ALA A 50 9.88 8.78 1.41
N ASN A 51 10.81 8.01 1.99
CA ASN A 51 11.96 7.45 1.29
C ASN A 51 11.55 6.47 0.19
N VAL A 52 10.64 5.54 0.48
CA VAL A 52 10.08 4.60 -0.51
C VAL A 52 9.45 5.37 -1.67
N THR A 53 8.60 6.37 -1.36
CA THR A 53 7.94 7.20 -2.39
C THR A 53 8.97 7.92 -3.26
N ARG A 54 10.03 8.51 -2.66
CA ARG A 54 11.11 9.17 -3.38
C ARG A 54 11.88 8.21 -4.29
N ILE A 55 12.26 7.04 -3.79
CA ILE A 55 13.05 6.04 -4.54
C ILE A 55 12.23 5.51 -5.73
N LEU A 56 10.99 5.10 -5.50
CA LEU A 56 10.09 4.61 -6.54
C LEU A 56 9.70 5.73 -7.52
N GLY A 57 9.53 6.96 -7.03
CA GLY A 57 9.29 8.15 -7.86
C GLY A 57 10.46 8.42 -8.79
N ASN A 58 11.69 8.42 -8.30
CA ASN A 58 12.88 8.57 -9.13
C ASN A 58 12.96 7.52 -10.24
N TYR A 59 12.61 6.26 -9.92
CA TYR A 59 12.55 5.19 -10.89
C TYR A 59 11.51 5.49 -12.00
N THR A 60 10.27 5.84 -11.65
CA THR A 60 9.22 6.13 -12.66
C THR A 60 9.58 7.33 -13.52
N PHE A 61 10.20 8.37 -12.95
CA PHE A 61 10.70 9.53 -13.71
C PHE A 61 11.82 9.15 -14.66
N ALA A 62 12.79 8.30 -14.24
CA ALA A 62 13.87 7.82 -15.08
C ALA A 62 13.33 6.97 -16.25
N GLN A 63 12.36 6.10 -15.98
CA GLN A 63 11.69 5.27 -17.00
C GLN A 63 10.73 6.07 -17.89
N LYS A 64 10.42 7.32 -17.56
CA LYS A 64 9.40 8.16 -18.22
C LYS A 64 8.06 7.44 -18.36
N LYS A 65 7.73 6.59 -17.41
CA LYS A 65 6.54 5.74 -17.43
C LYS A 65 6.15 5.32 -16.02
N GLY A 66 4.84 5.28 -15.77
CA GLY A 66 4.29 4.91 -14.47
C GLY A 66 4.18 6.10 -13.52
N TYR A 67 3.62 5.86 -12.35
CA TYR A 67 3.48 6.85 -11.29
C TYR A 67 3.38 6.16 -9.93
N VAL A 68 3.66 6.91 -8.88
CA VAL A 68 3.58 6.46 -7.48
C VAL A 68 2.46 7.23 -6.79
N CYS A 69 1.66 6.52 -6.00
CA CYS A 69 0.74 7.12 -5.04
C CYS A 69 1.18 6.75 -3.62
N SER A 70 0.98 7.66 -2.69
CA SER A 70 1.24 7.50 -1.26
C SER A 70 0.09 8.10 -0.46
N ASN A 71 0.22 8.14 0.85
CA ASN A 71 -0.76 8.75 1.74
C ASN A 71 -2.09 7.99 1.75
N ASP A 72 -2.03 6.66 1.85
CA ASP A 72 -3.18 5.77 2.02
C ASP A 72 -4.28 5.95 0.97
N MET A 73 -3.86 6.07 -0.29
CA MET A 73 -4.80 6.16 -1.39
C MET A 73 -5.77 4.99 -1.37
N GLY A 74 -7.07 5.26 -1.30
CA GLY A 74 -8.09 4.21 -1.28
C GLY A 74 -8.06 3.34 -2.53
N LEU A 75 -7.85 2.03 -2.34
CA LEU A 75 -7.82 1.01 -3.39
C LEU A 75 -8.96 0.02 -3.18
N ILE A 76 -9.87 -0.08 -4.15
CA ILE A 76 -10.96 -1.04 -4.12
C ILE A 76 -10.42 -2.41 -4.53
N LEU A 77 -10.48 -3.37 -3.61
CA LEU A 77 -9.96 -4.73 -3.82
C LEU A 77 -11.06 -5.75 -4.11
N LYS A 78 -12.27 -5.48 -3.67
CA LYS A 78 -13.39 -6.41 -3.80
C LYS A 78 -14.69 -5.63 -3.86
N ARG A 79 -15.64 -6.16 -4.61
CA ARG A 79 -17.04 -5.76 -4.62
C ARG A 79 -17.89 -6.89 -4.04
N ASP A 80 -18.98 -6.52 -3.41
CA ASP A 80 -20.05 -7.39 -2.90
C ASP A 80 -19.58 -8.50 -1.93
N PRO A 81 -19.38 -8.22 -0.64
CA PRO A 81 -19.31 -6.93 0.00
C PRO A 81 -17.97 -6.24 -0.31
N ASP A 82 -17.99 -4.90 -0.30
CA ASP A 82 -16.85 -4.10 -0.74
C ASP A 82 -15.70 -4.11 0.28
N ILE A 83 -14.46 -4.12 -0.27
CA ILE A 83 -13.23 -3.92 0.50
C ILE A 83 -12.47 -2.78 -0.13
N VAL A 84 -12.18 -1.74 0.68
CA VAL A 84 -11.30 -0.62 0.32
C VAL A 84 -10.16 -0.58 1.32
N ARG A 85 -8.92 -0.60 0.80
CA ARG A 85 -7.69 -0.50 1.61
C ARG A 85 -6.91 0.76 1.24
N GLY A 86 -6.17 1.28 2.21
CA GLY A 86 -5.23 2.38 2.02
C GLY A 86 -3.79 1.89 2.17
N PRO A 87 -3.16 1.34 1.10
CA PRO A 87 -1.75 0.98 1.15
C PRO A 87 -0.87 2.22 1.36
N ASP A 88 0.23 2.07 2.10
CA ASP A 88 1.14 3.18 2.38
C ASP A 88 1.74 3.79 1.11
N VAL A 89 2.24 2.92 0.19
CA VAL A 89 2.76 3.35 -1.10
C VAL A 89 2.36 2.35 -2.19
N THR A 90 1.97 2.86 -3.36
CA THR A 90 1.66 2.05 -4.53
C THR A 90 2.39 2.56 -5.77
N LEU A 91 2.80 1.65 -6.64
CA LEU A 91 3.40 1.99 -7.93
C LEU A 91 2.60 1.37 -9.07
N TYR A 92 2.30 2.19 -10.05
CA TYR A 92 1.66 1.82 -11.32
C TYR A 92 2.66 1.91 -12.46
N THR A 93 2.71 0.90 -13.32
CA THR A 93 3.63 0.87 -14.47
C THR A 93 3.03 1.43 -15.76
N GLN A 94 1.71 1.65 -15.79
CA GLN A 94 1.05 2.24 -16.96
C GLN A 94 1.33 3.75 -17.02
N ALA A 95 1.58 4.25 -18.22
CA ALA A 95 1.61 5.69 -18.45
C ALA A 95 0.20 6.25 -18.32
N ARG A 96 0.04 7.30 -17.52
CA ARG A 96 -1.20 8.08 -17.41
C ARG A 96 -0.88 9.57 -17.32
N ARG A 97 -1.77 10.39 -17.82
CA ARG A 97 -1.72 11.82 -17.60
C ARG A 97 -2.41 12.14 -16.27
N TYR A 98 -2.07 13.27 -15.68
CA TYR A 98 -2.62 13.68 -14.40
C TYR A 98 -4.16 13.79 -14.42
N ASP A 99 -4.71 14.31 -15.50
CA ASP A 99 -6.16 14.47 -15.73
C ASP A 99 -6.93 13.16 -15.96
N GLU A 100 -6.21 12.06 -16.17
CA GLU A 100 -6.78 10.71 -16.29
C GLU A 100 -6.84 9.96 -14.93
N LEU A 101 -6.23 10.54 -13.88
CA LEU A 101 -6.27 9.94 -12.55
C LEU A 101 -7.65 10.07 -11.92
N GLN A 102 -8.07 9.03 -11.22
CA GLN A 102 -9.39 9.03 -10.56
C GLN A 102 -9.41 9.98 -9.36
N VAL A 103 -10.48 10.76 -9.25
CA VAL A 103 -10.71 11.63 -8.09
C VAL A 103 -11.20 10.82 -6.88
N LYS A 104 -11.88 9.70 -7.13
CA LYS A 104 -12.36 8.76 -6.11
C LYS A 104 -11.33 7.64 -5.87
N PHE A 105 -11.73 6.62 -5.13
CA PHE A 105 -10.91 5.44 -4.89
C PHE A 105 -10.51 4.75 -6.21
N ALA A 106 -9.28 4.23 -6.24
CA ALA A 106 -8.77 3.56 -7.43
C ALA A 106 -9.34 2.13 -7.53
N GLU A 107 -9.66 1.71 -8.76
CA GLU A 107 -10.05 0.32 -9.07
C GLU A 107 -8.95 -0.43 -9.82
N THR A 108 -8.06 0.32 -10.48
CA THR A 108 -6.91 -0.27 -11.17
C THR A 108 -5.90 -0.78 -10.15
N LEU A 109 -5.51 -2.04 -10.27
CA LEU A 109 -4.52 -2.63 -9.38
C LEU A 109 -3.12 -2.09 -9.71
N PRO A 110 -2.32 -1.74 -8.69
CA PRO A 110 -0.93 -1.35 -8.88
C PRO A 110 -0.03 -2.54 -9.24
N ALA A 111 1.12 -2.27 -9.81
CA ALA A 111 2.17 -3.25 -10.05
C ALA A 111 2.92 -3.62 -8.75
N LEU A 112 3.00 -2.68 -7.83
CA LEU A 112 3.62 -2.87 -6.52
C LEU A 112 2.76 -2.19 -5.45
N ILE A 113 2.57 -2.90 -4.33
CA ILE A 113 2.11 -2.34 -3.06
C ILE A 113 3.27 -2.41 -2.07
N VAL A 114 3.47 -1.35 -1.31
CA VAL A 114 4.39 -1.33 -0.16
C VAL A 114 3.58 -1.05 1.09
N GLU A 115 3.74 -1.90 2.08
CA GLU A 115 3.22 -1.74 3.44
C GLU A 115 4.41 -1.55 4.38
N VAL A 116 4.45 -0.44 5.08
CA VAL A 116 5.46 -0.15 6.09
C VAL A 116 4.91 -0.57 7.44
N LEU A 117 5.61 -1.48 8.12
CA LEU A 117 5.11 -2.08 9.34
C LEU A 117 5.19 -1.10 10.52
N SER A 118 4.24 -1.21 11.42
CA SER A 118 4.20 -0.47 12.68
C SER A 118 4.39 -1.41 13.86
N PRO A 119 4.99 -0.96 14.99
CA PRO A 119 5.31 -1.85 16.14
C PRO A 119 4.10 -2.60 16.73
N ASN A 120 2.89 -2.06 16.54
CA ASN A 120 1.66 -2.65 17.04
C ASN A 120 0.93 -3.55 16.01
N ASP A 121 1.53 -3.75 14.84
CA ASP A 121 0.93 -4.57 13.81
C ASP A 121 0.94 -6.05 14.20
N ARG A 122 -0.19 -6.71 13.98
CA ARG A 122 -0.30 -8.15 14.19
C ARG A 122 0.10 -8.87 12.91
N ILE A 123 1.14 -9.68 12.97
CA ILE A 123 1.64 -10.49 11.85
C ILE A 123 0.50 -11.19 11.09
N SER A 124 -0.46 -11.78 11.82
CA SER A 124 -1.61 -12.46 11.19
C SER A 124 -2.49 -11.53 10.35
N LYS A 125 -2.64 -10.24 10.73
CA LYS A 125 -3.38 -9.24 9.94
C LYS A 125 -2.60 -8.82 8.71
N ILE A 126 -1.29 -8.58 8.85
CA ILE A 126 -0.39 -8.25 7.75
C ILE A 126 -0.42 -9.36 6.70
N MET A 127 -0.25 -10.61 7.12
CA MET A 127 -0.27 -11.76 6.21
C MET A 127 -1.61 -11.94 5.50
N LYS A 128 -2.74 -11.71 6.19
CA LYS A 128 -4.07 -11.73 5.55
C LYS A 128 -4.23 -10.63 4.52
N ARG A 129 -3.78 -9.40 4.83
CA ARG A 129 -3.80 -8.25 3.91
C ARG A 129 -2.94 -8.52 2.69
N THR A 130 -1.70 -8.96 2.87
CA THR A 130 -0.78 -9.35 1.78
C THR A 130 -1.38 -10.44 0.89
N ALA A 131 -1.90 -11.50 1.49
CA ALA A 131 -2.56 -12.58 0.74
C ALA A 131 -3.77 -12.08 -0.07
N LEU A 132 -4.54 -11.12 0.46
CA LEU A 132 -5.64 -10.49 -0.27
C LEU A 132 -5.13 -9.74 -1.50
N TYR A 133 -4.09 -8.90 -1.37
CA TYR A 133 -3.50 -8.18 -2.50
C TYR A 133 -3.04 -9.13 -3.61
N LEU A 134 -2.25 -10.13 -3.25
CA LEU A 134 -1.73 -11.12 -4.20
C LEU A 134 -2.87 -11.92 -4.87
N LYS A 135 -3.87 -12.36 -4.10
CA LYS A 135 -5.06 -13.06 -4.62
C LYS A 135 -5.87 -12.21 -5.60
N LYS A 136 -5.88 -10.89 -5.42
CA LYS A 136 -6.57 -9.95 -6.30
C LYS A 136 -5.80 -9.65 -7.58
N GLY A 137 -4.54 -10.05 -7.68
CA GLY A 137 -3.74 -9.92 -8.88
C GLY A 137 -2.67 -8.83 -8.79
N VAL A 138 -2.40 -8.28 -7.60
CA VAL A 138 -1.21 -7.44 -7.38
C VAL A 138 0.02 -8.33 -7.55
N PRO A 139 0.93 -8.03 -8.49
CA PRO A 139 2.02 -8.95 -8.78
C PRO A 139 3.14 -8.95 -7.75
N MET A 140 3.29 -7.88 -6.96
CA MET A 140 4.33 -7.78 -5.94
C MET A 140 3.87 -6.94 -4.75
N VAL A 141 4.20 -7.40 -3.54
CA VAL A 141 4.01 -6.66 -2.29
C VAL A 141 5.33 -6.64 -1.54
N TRP A 142 5.75 -5.47 -1.08
CA TRP A 142 6.86 -5.31 -0.14
C TRP A 142 6.30 -5.04 1.25
N LEU A 143 6.79 -5.79 2.23
CA LEU A 143 6.62 -5.50 3.65
C LEU A 143 7.93 -4.92 4.14
N VAL A 144 7.93 -3.67 4.55
CA VAL A 144 9.11 -2.93 4.99
C VAL A 144 9.02 -2.78 6.50
N ASP A 145 9.98 -3.32 7.23
CA ASP A 145 10.01 -3.25 8.70
C ASP A 145 11.03 -2.20 9.17
N PRO A 146 10.58 -1.07 9.74
CA PRO A 146 11.50 -0.05 10.27
C PRO A 146 12.21 -0.44 11.56
N GLU A 147 11.74 -1.47 12.28
CA GLU A 147 12.37 -1.91 13.54
C GLU A 147 13.59 -2.78 13.28
N THR A 148 13.47 -3.72 12.35
CA THR A 148 14.53 -4.66 11.97
C THR A 148 15.33 -4.20 10.75
N ARG A 149 14.86 -3.14 10.05
CA ARG A 149 15.47 -2.55 8.85
C ARG A 149 15.62 -3.57 7.73
N ASP A 150 14.56 -4.33 7.48
CA ASP A 150 14.51 -5.35 6.45
C ASP A 150 13.30 -5.18 5.51
N VAL A 151 13.28 -5.97 4.45
CA VAL A 151 12.19 -6.02 3.49
C VAL A 151 11.84 -7.47 3.17
N THR A 152 10.56 -7.81 3.30
CA THR A 152 10.03 -9.06 2.78
C THR A 152 9.30 -8.82 1.46
N VAL A 153 9.78 -9.42 0.38
CA VAL A 153 9.17 -9.36 -0.96
C VAL A 153 8.24 -10.55 -1.16
N CYS A 154 6.94 -10.28 -1.34
CA CYS A 154 5.91 -11.29 -1.56
C CYS A 154 5.40 -11.24 -2.99
N ARG A 155 5.27 -12.42 -3.65
CA ARG A 155 4.77 -12.57 -5.02
C ARG A 155 3.83 -13.78 -5.12
N PRO A 156 2.85 -13.78 -6.06
CA PRO A 156 1.94 -14.90 -6.22
C PRO A 156 2.65 -16.21 -6.56
N GLY A 157 2.40 -17.28 -5.80
CA GLY A 157 2.94 -18.61 -6.07
C GLY A 157 4.46 -18.76 -5.93
N LYS A 158 5.13 -17.80 -5.27
CA LYS A 158 6.56 -17.84 -4.98
C LYS A 158 6.78 -17.82 -3.48
N GLU A 159 7.91 -18.38 -3.03
CA GLU A 159 8.38 -18.16 -1.67
C GLU A 159 8.68 -16.67 -1.45
N SER A 160 8.40 -16.18 -0.26
CA SER A 160 8.75 -14.81 0.13
C SER A 160 10.27 -14.69 0.24
N LEU A 161 10.80 -13.61 -0.32
CA LEU A 161 12.22 -13.28 -0.23
C LEU A 161 12.41 -12.28 0.91
N PHE A 162 13.20 -12.66 1.90
CA PHE A 162 13.63 -11.78 2.97
C PHE A 162 14.96 -11.15 2.61
N LEU A 163 15.09 -9.83 2.79
CA LEU A 163 16.27 -9.05 2.47
C LEU A 163 16.68 -8.21 3.66
N GLU A 164 17.91 -8.39 4.09
CA GLU A 164 18.53 -7.60 5.16
C GLU A 164 19.00 -6.23 4.64
N GLU A 165 19.28 -5.31 5.55
CA GLU A 165 19.66 -3.92 5.29
C GLU A 165 20.78 -3.75 4.25
N ASN A 166 21.78 -4.64 4.27
CA ASN A 166 22.94 -4.58 3.39
C ASN A 166 22.74 -5.25 2.02
N GLU A 167 21.55 -5.76 1.73
CA GLU A 167 21.24 -6.44 0.48
C GLU A 167 20.61 -5.49 -0.55
N ASP A 168 20.56 -5.95 -1.79
CA ASP A 168 19.95 -5.21 -2.89
C ASP A 168 18.48 -5.59 -3.04
N LEU A 169 17.61 -4.61 -2.95
CA LEU A 169 16.20 -4.72 -3.31
C LEU A 169 16.02 -4.44 -4.80
N THR A 170 15.48 -5.41 -5.51
CA THR A 170 15.24 -5.30 -6.96
C THR A 170 13.75 -5.37 -7.28
N GLY A 171 13.37 -4.83 -8.45
CA GLY A 171 12.00 -4.91 -8.96
C GLY A 171 11.67 -6.23 -9.64
N MET A 172 12.62 -7.15 -9.72
CA MET A 172 12.51 -8.44 -10.40
C MET A 172 11.91 -8.29 -11.81
N ASP A 173 10.92 -9.11 -12.15
CA ASP A 173 10.18 -9.07 -13.41
C ASP A 173 9.05 -8.03 -13.45
N VAL A 174 8.69 -7.45 -12.30
CA VAL A 174 7.60 -6.48 -12.17
C VAL A 174 8.07 -5.05 -12.47
N LEU A 175 9.26 -4.67 -11.98
CA LEU A 175 9.87 -3.35 -12.20
C LEU A 175 11.27 -3.55 -12.83
N PRO A 176 11.37 -3.71 -14.14
CA PRO A 176 12.65 -3.93 -14.82
C PRO A 176 13.65 -2.81 -14.51
N ASP A 177 14.92 -3.18 -14.29
CA ASP A 177 16.02 -2.27 -13.98
C ASP A 177 15.91 -1.50 -12.66
N PHE A 178 14.85 -1.74 -11.86
CA PHE A 178 14.78 -1.17 -10.52
C PHE A 178 15.77 -1.87 -9.59
N ARG A 179 16.59 -1.06 -8.91
CA ARG A 179 17.51 -1.51 -7.88
C ARG A 179 17.80 -0.40 -6.88
N CYS A 180 17.81 -0.71 -5.60
CA CYS A 180 18.34 0.12 -4.53
C CYS A 180 18.90 -0.78 -3.42
N ARG A 181 19.63 -0.21 -2.46
CA ARG A 181 19.96 -0.93 -1.23
C ARG A 181 18.73 -0.90 -0.31
N VAL A 182 18.52 -1.97 0.46
CA VAL A 182 17.49 -1.97 1.49
C VAL A 182 17.72 -0.82 2.50
N ALA A 183 18.98 -0.55 2.86
CA ALA A 183 19.38 0.58 3.70
C ALA A 183 18.82 1.93 3.23
N ASP A 184 18.72 2.15 1.91
CA ASP A 184 18.26 3.43 1.34
C ASP A 184 16.80 3.78 1.71
N LEU A 185 16.03 2.79 2.15
CA LEU A 185 14.66 2.98 2.60
C LEU A 185 14.60 3.62 4.00
N PHE A 186 15.66 3.46 4.78
CA PHE A 186 15.70 3.83 6.18
C PHE A 186 16.62 5.03 6.48
N ASN A 187 17.60 5.30 5.60
CA ASN A 187 18.59 6.34 5.82
C ASN A 187 18.01 7.73 5.65
N LEU A 188 18.44 8.65 6.54
CA LEU A 188 18.15 10.07 6.44
C LEU A 188 19.33 10.83 5.82
N PRO A 189 19.11 12.05 5.25
CA PRO A 189 20.21 12.85 4.72
C PRO A 189 21.29 13.12 5.77
N GLY A 190 22.54 12.78 5.45
CA GLY A 190 23.69 12.98 6.35
C GLY A 190 24.16 11.73 7.10
N GLU A 191 23.52 10.61 6.88
CA GLU A 191 23.95 9.29 7.38
C GLU A 191 24.77 8.53 6.34
#